data_b110322d07464eb3bf4295d24cc11449
#
_entry.id   b110322d07464eb3bf4295d24cc11449
#
_cell.length_a   1.000
_cell.length_b   1.000
_cell.length_c   1.000
_cell.angle_alpha   90.00
_cell.angle_beta   90.00
_cell.angle_gamma   90.00
#
_symmetry.space_group_name_H-M   'P 1'
#
loop_
_entity.id
_entity.type
_entity.pdbx_description
1 polymer ?
#
loop_
_entity_poly.entity_id
_entity_poly.type
_entity_poly.pdbx_seq_one_letter_code
_entity_poly.pdbx_strand_id
1 'polypeptide(L)' 'MAKTKISELEKMYGADRKEIIAFLNENGIDAKTAGSSVDEEAVKLVAGRFG' A
#
# COMPACT_ATOMS: atom_id res chain seq x y z
N MET A 1 -9.37 -13.19 5.21
CA MET A 1 -8.96 -11.82 4.95
C MET A 1 -7.80 -11.80 4.01
N ALA A 2 -7.95 -11.08 2.94
CA ALA A 2 -6.94 -11.03 1.91
C ALA A 2 -5.91 -9.97 2.23
N LYS A 3 -4.65 -10.33 2.09
CA LYS A 3 -3.57 -9.38 2.21
C LYS A 3 -3.00 -9.12 0.83
N THR A 4 -2.63 -7.89 0.57
CA THR A 4 -2.10 -7.49 -0.72
C THR A 4 -0.68 -6.97 -0.53
N LYS A 5 0.21 -7.40 -1.40
CA LYS A 5 1.58 -6.92 -1.35
C LYS A 5 1.67 -5.51 -1.93
N ILE A 6 2.61 -4.73 -1.42
CA ILE A 6 2.80 -3.37 -1.90
C ILE A 6 3.19 -3.36 -3.37
N SER A 7 3.95 -4.36 -3.81
CA SER A 7 4.30 -4.46 -5.23
C SER A 7 3.07 -4.62 -6.13
N GLU A 8 2.03 -5.28 -5.62
CA GLU A 8 0.79 -5.40 -6.36
C GLU A 8 0.03 -4.09 -6.40
N LEU A 9 0.03 -3.37 -5.28
CA LEU A 9 -0.60 -2.05 -5.23
C LEU A 9 0.09 -1.10 -6.21
N GLU A 10 1.39 -1.21 -6.30
CA GLU A 10 2.18 -0.42 -7.24
C GLU A 10 1.69 -0.65 -8.67
N LYS A 11 1.48 -1.89 -9.05
CA LYS A 11 0.99 -2.24 -10.37
C LYS A 11 -0.45 -1.82 -10.59
N MET A 12 -1.28 -2.04 -9.58
CA MET A 12 -2.71 -1.75 -9.70
C MET A 12 -2.99 -0.25 -9.85
N TYR A 13 -2.27 0.56 -9.14
CA TYR A 13 -2.53 2.01 -9.09
C TYR A 13 -1.47 2.83 -9.82
N GLY A 14 -0.47 2.19 -10.34
CA GLY A 14 0.59 2.88 -11.06
C GLY A 14 1.37 3.86 -10.20
N ALA A 15 1.46 3.61 -8.91
CA ALA A 15 2.15 4.47 -7.97
C ALA A 15 3.49 3.85 -7.57
N ASP A 16 4.44 4.71 -7.19
CA ASP A 16 5.75 4.26 -6.76
C ASP A 16 5.64 3.58 -5.40
N ARG A 17 6.36 2.47 -5.23
CA ARG A 17 6.34 1.77 -3.95
C ARG A 17 6.76 2.65 -2.79
N LYS A 18 7.71 3.55 -3.03
CA LYS A 18 8.17 4.48 -2.00
C LYS A 18 7.05 5.40 -1.54
N GLU A 19 6.24 5.87 -2.47
CA GLU A 19 5.12 6.73 -2.13
C GLU A 19 4.05 5.96 -1.37
N ILE A 20 3.78 4.74 -1.79
CA ILE A 20 2.80 3.90 -1.11
C ILE A 20 3.27 3.62 0.32
N ILE A 21 4.53 3.25 0.48
CA ILE A 21 5.10 2.97 1.80
C ILE A 21 5.03 4.20 2.69
N ALA A 22 5.43 5.36 2.18
CA ALA A 22 5.39 6.59 2.95
C ALA A 22 3.97 6.94 3.36
N PHE A 23 3.03 6.81 2.44
CA PHE A 23 1.63 7.10 2.71
C PHE A 23 1.08 6.17 3.81
N LEU A 24 1.36 4.88 3.69
CA LEU A 24 0.88 3.92 4.68
C LEU A 24 1.49 4.18 6.06
N ASN A 25 2.77 4.51 6.12
CA ASN A 25 3.42 4.83 7.38
C ASN A 25 2.82 6.08 8.02
N GLU A 26 2.45 7.06 7.22
CA GLU A 26 1.79 8.26 7.73
C GLU A 26 0.43 7.95 8.33
N ASN A 27 -0.20 6.89 7.87
CA ASN A 27 -1.50 6.47 8.37
C ASN A 27 -1.39 5.41 9.49
N GLY A 28 -0.19 5.21 10.00
CA GLY A 28 0.02 4.29 11.10
C GLY A 28 0.10 2.82 10.69
N ILE A 29 0.30 2.57 9.41
CA ILE A 29 0.42 1.21 8.91
C ILE A 29 1.89 0.88 8.71
N ASP A 30 2.32 -0.23 9.28
CA ASP A 30 3.72 -0.64 9.23
C ASP A 30 4.03 -1.29 7.88
N ALA A 31 4.68 -0.56 7.02
CA ALA A 31 5.12 -1.07 5.72
C ALA A 31 6.58 -0.69 5.53
N LYS A 32 7.41 -1.65 5.17
CA LYS A 32 8.85 -1.43 5.06
C LYS A 32 9.38 -1.60 3.65
N THR A 33 8.91 -2.60 2.94
CA THR A 33 9.40 -2.90 1.60
C THR A 33 8.25 -3.25 0.66
N ALA A 34 8.55 -3.32 -0.63
CA ALA A 34 7.57 -3.71 -1.62
C ALA A 34 7.06 -5.14 -1.42
N GLY A 35 7.82 -5.95 -0.68
CA GLY A 35 7.41 -7.32 -0.36
C GLY A 35 6.47 -7.41 0.82
N SER A 36 6.26 -6.31 1.54
CA SER A 36 5.36 -6.31 2.69
C SER A 36 3.91 -6.45 2.24
N SER A 37 3.13 -7.21 3.01
CA SER A 37 1.70 -7.33 2.76
C SER A 37 0.94 -6.43 3.69
N VAL A 38 -0.20 -5.93 3.24
CA VAL A 38 -1.04 -5.04 4.03
C VAL A 38 -2.48 -5.51 3.99
N ASP A 39 -3.26 -5.12 4.99
CA ASP A 39 -4.65 -5.50 5.12
C ASP A 39 -5.54 -4.72 4.16
N GLU A 40 -6.81 -5.14 4.09
CA GLU A 40 -7.79 -4.47 3.25
C GLU A 40 -7.94 -2.99 3.57
N GLU A 41 -7.82 -2.63 4.83
CA GLU A 41 -7.91 -1.24 5.23
C GLU A 41 -6.83 -0.40 4.56
N ALA A 42 -5.63 -0.93 4.51
CA ALA A 42 -4.52 -0.25 3.85
C ALA A 42 -4.77 -0.15 2.35
N VAL A 43 -5.31 -1.21 1.76
CA VAL A 43 -5.65 -1.20 0.33
C VAL A 43 -6.69 -0.12 0.03
N LYS A 44 -7.69 0.02 0.90
CA LYS A 44 -8.71 1.05 0.75
C LYS A 44 -8.11 2.45 0.83
N LEU A 45 -7.17 2.65 1.75
CA LEU A 45 -6.49 3.93 1.88
C LEU A 45 -5.70 4.27 0.61
N VAL A 46 -4.98 3.29 0.10
CA VAL A 46 -4.21 3.46 -1.13
C VAL A 46 -5.14 3.76 -2.30
N ALA A 47 -6.26 3.05 -2.39
CA ALA A 47 -7.22 3.27 -3.45
C ALA A 47 -7.79 4.69 -3.40
N GLY A 48 -8.01 5.20 -2.20
CA GLY A 48 -8.51 6.56 -2.03
C GLY A 48 -7.48 7.63 -2.36
N ARG A 49 -6.20 7.31 -2.19
CA ARG A 49 -5.11 8.28 -2.41
C ARG A 49 -4.58 8.23 -3.85
N PHE A 50 -4.43 7.05 -4.40
CA PHE A 50 -3.79 6.84 -5.70
C PHE A 50 -4.75 6.36 -6.79
N GLY A 51 -5.88 5.83 -6.38
CA GLY A 51 -6.84 5.25 -7.31
C GLY A 51 -7.74 6.21 -8.05
#